data_e10d0e012996f17ece91732b1a8af05e
#
_entry.id   e10d0e012996f17ece91732b1a8af05e
#
_cell.length_a   1.000
_cell.length_b   1.000
_cell.length_c   1.000
_cell.angle_alpha   90.00
_cell.angle_beta   90.00
_cell.angle_gamma   90.00
#
_symmetry.space_group_name_H-M   'P 1'
#
loop_
_entity.id
_entity.type
_entity.pdbx_description
1 polymer ?
#
loop_
_entity_poly.entity_id
_entity_poly.type
_entity_poly.pdbx_seq_one_letter_code
_entity_poly.pdbx_strand_id
1 'polypeptide(L)'
;MLRIAAPLLALGLAAQTVVAQPSAPVGVIASIAELEPVADRVEALGTLRANESVTITANVTETVSVIHFDDGQRVQAGDLLVEMTSVEEHARLEEAQARLAEAEQQYRRVKSLAAAGSASASLLDERRRDLRTAEATLTAIESQLADRLVKAPFAGVVGLRDIS
;
A
#
# COMPACT_ATOMS: atom_id res chain seq x y z
N MET A 1 18.46 -34.22 134.41
CA MET A 1 18.43 -32.95 133.74
C MET A 1 18.83 -33.21 132.27
N LEU A 2 17.85 -33.34 131.40
CA LEU A 2 18.03 -33.76 130.03
C LEU A 2 17.47 -32.71 129.11
N ARG A 3 18.27 -32.05 128.25
CA ARG A 3 17.86 -31.09 127.28
C ARG A 3 17.83 -31.78 125.91
N ILE A 4 16.61 -31.85 125.35
CA ILE A 4 16.41 -32.36 124.02
C ILE A 4 16.34 -31.17 123.09
N ALA A 5 17.24 -31.11 122.13
CA ALA A 5 17.28 -30.18 121.07
C ALA A 5 16.63 -30.82 119.79
N ALA A 6 15.59 -30.24 119.28
CA ALA A 6 15.00 -30.67 118.02
C ALA A 6 15.66 -29.94 116.84
N PRO A 7 15.97 -30.63 115.75
CA PRO A 7 16.43 -29.93 114.55
C PRO A 7 15.29 -29.52 113.69
N LEU A 8 15.32 -28.23 113.17
CA LEU A 8 14.43 -27.64 112.18
C LEU A 8 14.88 -28.13 110.80
N LEU A 9 13.98 -28.86 110.16
CA LEU A 9 14.21 -29.28 108.75
C LEU A 9 13.72 -28.12 107.83
N ALA A 10 14.69 -27.41 107.16
CA ALA A 10 14.42 -26.40 106.18
C ALA A 10 14.22 -27.06 104.82
N LEU A 11 13.03 -27.05 104.29
CA LEU A 11 12.68 -27.54 102.92
C LEU A 11 13.04 -26.43 101.87
N GLY A 12 14.19 -26.59 101.21
CA GLY A 12 14.61 -25.68 100.14
C GLY A 12 13.86 -25.99 98.83
N LEU A 13 12.98 -25.05 98.38
CA LEU A 13 12.30 -25.12 97.09
C LEU A 13 13.26 -24.64 96.00
N ALA A 14 13.85 -25.57 95.27
CA ALA A 14 14.72 -25.25 94.15
C ALA A 14 13.81 -24.81 92.93
N ALA A 15 13.81 -23.56 92.63
CA ALA A 15 13.22 -23.00 91.39
C ALA A 15 14.15 -23.35 90.23
N GLN A 16 13.69 -24.28 89.37
CA GLN A 16 14.38 -24.57 88.11
C GLN A 16 14.01 -23.49 87.07
N THR A 17 14.91 -22.64 86.73
CA THR A 17 14.79 -21.71 85.61
C THR A 17 15.00 -22.53 84.32
N VAL A 18 13.87 -22.70 83.56
CA VAL A 18 13.96 -23.24 82.21
C VAL A 18 14.55 -22.16 81.31
N VAL A 19 15.81 -22.33 80.95
CA VAL A 19 16.44 -21.47 79.92
C VAL A 19 15.96 -21.99 78.57
N ALA A 20 15.10 -21.20 77.92
CA ALA A 20 14.70 -21.43 76.52
C ALA A 20 15.99 -21.36 75.69
N GLN A 21 16.35 -22.45 75.07
CA GLN A 21 17.44 -22.45 74.05
C GLN A 21 16.98 -21.72 72.82
N PRO A 22 17.72 -20.73 72.34
CA PRO A 22 17.39 -20.10 71.06
C PRO A 22 17.50 -21.15 69.94
N SER A 23 16.40 -21.44 69.28
CA SER A 23 16.43 -22.32 68.12
C SER A 23 17.38 -21.73 67.03
N ALA A 24 18.31 -22.54 66.57
CA ALA A 24 19.21 -22.14 65.48
C ALA A 24 18.39 -21.68 64.24
N PRO A 25 18.80 -20.63 63.57
CA PRO A 25 18.07 -20.15 62.41
C PRO A 25 18.08 -21.23 61.31
N VAL A 26 16.88 -21.54 60.80
CA VAL A 26 16.69 -22.46 59.68
C VAL A 26 17.15 -21.73 58.39
N GLY A 27 18.15 -22.32 57.73
CA GLY A 27 18.58 -21.80 56.45
C GLY A 27 17.47 -21.94 55.38
N VAL A 28 17.05 -20.83 54.80
CA VAL A 28 16.11 -20.80 53.70
C VAL A 28 16.82 -20.35 52.43
N ILE A 29 16.49 -20.97 51.31
CA ILE A 29 16.94 -20.51 50.00
C ILE A 29 15.93 -19.45 49.52
N ALA A 30 16.39 -18.23 49.34
CA ALA A 30 15.59 -17.15 48.81
C ALA A 30 16.21 -16.65 47.51
N SER A 31 15.40 -16.39 46.52
CA SER A 31 15.78 -15.70 45.30
C SER A 31 14.95 -14.42 45.14
N ILE A 32 15.58 -13.43 44.56
CA ILE A 32 14.88 -12.18 44.22
C ILE A 32 14.05 -12.46 42.98
N ALA A 33 12.73 -12.10 43.03
CA ALA A 33 11.88 -12.17 41.85
C ALA A 33 12.18 -10.97 40.95
N GLU A 34 12.62 -11.25 39.76
CA GLU A 34 12.81 -10.24 38.70
C GLU A 34 11.66 -10.34 37.70
N LEU A 35 11.20 -9.16 37.20
CA LEU A 35 10.22 -9.08 36.13
C LEU A 35 10.93 -9.31 34.79
N GLU A 36 10.77 -10.52 34.26
CA GLU A 36 11.21 -10.83 32.89
C GLU A 36 10.01 -10.74 31.92
N PRO A 37 10.19 -10.12 30.74
CA PRO A 37 9.15 -10.15 29.72
C PRO A 37 9.02 -11.57 29.16
N VAL A 38 7.92 -12.21 29.45
CA VAL A 38 7.59 -13.53 28.91
C VAL A 38 6.78 -13.31 27.62
N ALA A 39 7.30 -13.76 26.50
CA ALA A 39 6.56 -13.80 25.24
C ALA A 39 6.00 -15.21 25.00
N ASP A 40 4.70 -15.31 24.95
CA ASP A 40 4.03 -16.53 24.49
C ASP A 40 4.05 -16.53 22.96
N ARG A 41 4.80 -17.44 22.36
CA ARG A 41 4.91 -17.57 20.91
C ARG A 41 3.94 -18.62 20.41
N VAL A 42 2.87 -18.16 19.78
CA VAL A 42 1.90 -19.03 19.13
C VAL A 42 2.32 -19.24 17.68
N GLU A 43 2.65 -20.47 17.30
CA GLU A 43 2.86 -20.84 15.90
C GLU A 43 1.52 -21.18 15.25
N ALA A 44 1.18 -20.48 14.18
CA ALA A 44 -0.01 -20.73 13.39
C ALA A 44 0.39 -20.96 11.93
N LEU A 45 -0.17 -22.02 11.34
CA LEU A 45 -0.06 -22.28 9.92
C LEU A 45 -1.21 -21.57 9.18
N GLY A 46 -0.87 -20.87 8.11
CA GLY A 46 -1.85 -20.16 7.30
C GLY A 46 -1.37 -20.00 5.87
N THR A 47 -2.30 -19.75 4.96
CA THR A 47 -2.01 -19.42 3.56
C THR A 47 -2.25 -17.93 3.37
N LEU A 48 -1.21 -17.22 2.93
CA LEU A 48 -1.34 -15.82 2.52
C LEU A 48 -1.94 -15.77 1.11
N ARG A 49 -2.95 -14.91 0.95
CA ARG A 49 -3.53 -14.60 -0.36
C ARG A 49 -3.49 -13.09 -0.55
N ALA A 50 -3.29 -12.67 -1.80
CA ALA A 50 -3.43 -11.25 -2.14
C ALA A 50 -4.87 -10.80 -1.87
N ASN A 51 -5.03 -9.60 -1.31
CA ASN A 51 -6.35 -8.99 -1.09
C ASN A 51 -7.04 -8.71 -2.44
N GLU A 52 -6.24 -8.25 -3.42
CA GLU A 52 -6.67 -8.00 -4.79
C GLU A 52 -5.66 -8.64 -5.75
N SER A 53 -6.16 -9.24 -6.82
CA SER A 53 -5.34 -9.83 -7.89
C SER A 53 -6.03 -9.60 -9.22
N VAL A 54 -5.29 -9.13 -10.21
CA VAL A 54 -5.78 -8.88 -11.56
C VAL A 54 -4.77 -9.42 -12.58
N THR A 55 -5.27 -10.01 -13.63
CA THR A 55 -4.47 -10.33 -14.82
C THR A 55 -4.70 -9.21 -15.82
N ILE A 56 -3.62 -8.50 -16.16
CA ILE A 56 -3.67 -7.39 -17.11
C ILE A 56 -3.43 -7.97 -18.50
N THR A 57 -4.36 -7.73 -19.41
CA THR A 57 -4.26 -8.09 -20.82
C THR A 57 -4.24 -6.84 -21.67
N ALA A 58 -3.53 -6.90 -22.79
CA ALA A 58 -3.56 -5.82 -23.77
C ALA A 58 -4.93 -5.74 -24.46
N ASN A 59 -5.40 -4.53 -24.71
CA ASN A 59 -6.63 -4.27 -25.46
C ASN A 59 -6.45 -4.40 -26.98
N VAL A 60 -5.19 -4.41 -27.43
CA VAL A 60 -4.83 -4.45 -28.86
C VAL A 60 -3.81 -5.56 -29.11
N THR A 61 -3.78 -6.04 -30.35
CA THR A 61 -2.79 -7.05 -30.80
C THR A 61 -1.66 -6.35 -31.51
N GLU A 62 -0.60 -6.07 -30.78
CA GLU A 62 0.57 -5.34 -31.26
C GLU A 62 1.87 -5.93 -30.69
N THR A 63 3.00 -5.55 -31.25
CA THR A 63 4.31 -5.96 -30.74
C THR A 63 4.67 -5.14 -29.51
N VAL A 64 5.14 -5.80 -28.46
CA VAL A 64 5.70 -5.13 -27.27
C VAL A 64 7.03 -4.49 -27.66
N SER A 65 7.16 -3.19 -27.45
CA SER A 65 8.39 -2.43 -27.69
C SER A 65 9.28 -2.37 -26.46
N VAL A 66 8.69 -2.09 -25.30
CA VAL A 66 9.43 -1.92 -24.05
C VAL A 66 8.63 -2.49 -22.88
N ILE A 67 9.32 -3.14 -21.97
CA ILE A 67 8.79 -3.57 -20.67
C ILE A 67 9.47 -2.73 -19.58
N HIS A 68 8.69 -2.08 -18.75
CA HIS A 68 9.15 -1.11 -17.74
C HIS A 68 9.15 -1.66 -16.31
N PHE A 69 8.98 -2.97 -16.12
CA PHE A 69 8.99 -3.59 -14.80
C PHE A 69 9.85 -4.84 -14.77
N ASP A 70 10.32 -5.19 -13.58
CA ASP A 70 10.98 -6.46 -13.29
C ASP A 70 10.05 -7.39 -12.49
N ASP A 71 10.34 -8.69 -12.54
CA ASP A 71 9.62 -9.72 -11.80
C ASP A 71 9.62 -9.42 -10.29
N GLY A 72 8.44 -9.40 -9.68
CA GLY A 72 8.28 -9.10 -8.27
C GLY A 72 8.45 -7.62 -7.89
N GLN A 73 8.58 -6.72 -8.87
CA GLN A 73 8.70 -5.29 -8.61
C GLN A 73 7.43 -4.72 -7.98
N ARG A 74 7.61 -3.78 -7.05
CA ARG A 74 6.51 -2.98 -6.50
C ARG A 74 6.23 -1.79 -7.40
N VAL A 75 4.96 -1.63 -7.78
CA VAL A 75 4.47 -0.56 -8.65
C VAL A 75 3.35 0.22 -7.98
N GLN A 76 3.12 1.43 -8.46
CA GLN A 76 2.02 2.30 -8.04
C GLN A 76 0.89 2.31 -9.08
N ALA A 77 -0.30 2.76 -8.68
CA ALA A 77 -1.40 2.97 -9.62
C ALA A 77 -1.00 3.99 -10.68
N GLY A 78 -1.19 3.64 -11.96
CA GLY A 78 -0.84 4.47 -13.10
C GLY A 78 0.58 4.29 -13.65
N ASP A 79 1.45 3.53 -12.97
CA ASP A 79 2.79 3.23 -13.48
C ASP A 79 2.70 2.51 -14.84
N LEU A 80 3.54 2.93 -15.78
CA LEU A 80 3.64 2.32 -17.09
C LEU A 80 4.35 0.97 -16.96
N LEU A 81 3.69 -0.11 -17.38
CA LEU A 81 4.20 -1.47 -17.31
C LEU A 81 4.75 -1.93 -18.65
N VAL A 82 3.97 -1.73 -19.71
CA VAL A 82 4.33 -2.19 -21.06
C VAL A 82 3.99 -1.10 -22.07
N GLU A 83 4.88 -0.92 -23.01
CA GLU A 83 4.70 -0.08 -24.18
C GLU A 83 4.71 -0.91 -25.44
N MET A 84 3.73 -0.70 -26.30
CA MET A 84 3.59 -1.38 -27.58
C MET A 84 3.99 -0.46 -28.72
N THR A 85 4.25 -1.05 -29.88
CA THR A 85 4.55 -0.30 -31.11
C THR A 85 3.41 0.64 -31.46
N SER A 86 3.72 1.92 -31.69
CA SER A 86 2.76 3.01 -31.87
C SER A 86 3.13 3.98 -33.02
N VAL A 87 4.04 3.59 -33.91
CA VAL A 87 4.58 4.47 -34.97
C VAL A 87 3.46 4.98 -35.90
N GLU A 88 2.55 4.11 -36.30
CA GLU A 88 1.43 4.47 -37.19
C GLU A 88 0.47 5.45 -36.49
N GLU A 89 0.18 5.20 -35.22
CA GLU A 89 -0.71 6.04 -34.43
C GLU A 89 -0.14 7.43 -34.17
N HIS A 90 1.18 7.53 -33.98
CA HIS A 90 1.82 8.84 -33.87
C HIS A 90 1.71 9.63 -35.16
N ALA A 91 1.89 8.99 -36.31
CA ALA A 91 1.70 9.65 -37.60
C ALA A 91 0.23 10.10 -37.81
N ARG A 92 -0.74 9.25 -37.40
CA ARG A 92 -2.17 9.60 -37.44
C ARG A 92 -2.51 10.72 -36.46
N LEU A 93 -1.84 10.76 -35.30
CA LEU A 93 -2.02 11.83 -34.32
C LEU A 93 -1.58 13.17 -34.90
N GLU A 94 -0.40 13.23 -35.54
CA GLU A 94 0.07 14.44 -36.19
C GLU A 94 -0.86 14.92 -37.31
N GLU A 95 -1.37 13.99 -38.12
CA GLU A 95 -2.36 14.30 -39.16
C GLU A 95 -3.66 14.89 -38.56
N ALA A 96 -4.18 14.26 -37.49
CA ALA A 96 -5.39 14.74 -36.83
C ALA A 96 -5.20 16.11 -36.18
N GLN A 97 -4.05 16.37 -35.57
CA GLN A 97 -3.70 17.67 -35.00
C GLN A 97 -3.63 18.76 -36.09
N ALA A 98 -3.03 18.45 -37.24
CA ALA A 98 -2.98 19.37 -38.37
C ALA A 98 -4.39 19.70 -38.90
N ARG A 99 -5.24 18.67 -39.03
CA ARG A 99 -6.67 18.86 -39.45
C ARG A 99 -7.47 19.68 -38.45
N LEU A 100 -7.25 19.46 -37.15
CA LEU A 100 -7.90 20.28 -36.12
C LEU A 100 -7.47 21.74 -36.21
N ALA A 101 -6.17 22.00 -36.34
CA ALA A 101 -5.65 23.36 -36.47
C ALA A 101 -6.22 24.08 -37.71
N GLU A 102 -6.37 23.37 -38.83
CA GLU A 102 -7.02 23.92 -40.03
C GLU A 102 -8.49 24.24 -39.78
N ALA A 103 -9.26 23.30 -39.21
CA ALA A 103 -10.67 23.47 -38.90
C ALA A 103 -10.91 24.64 -37.94
N GLU A 104 -10.09 24.79 -36.92
CA GLU A 104 -10.10 25.92 -35.99
C GLU A 104 -9.86 27.26 -36.71
N GLN A 105 -8.86 27.30 -37.59
CA GLN A 105 -8.53 28.51 -38.33
C GLN A 105 -9.69 28.90 -39.26
N GLN A 106 -10.29 27.93 -39.96
CA GLN A 106 -11.45 28.14 -40.82
C GLN A 106 -12.67 28.65 -40.02
N TYR A 107 -12.98 28.00 -38.90
CA TYR A 107 -14.05 28.42 -38.01
C TYR A 107 -13.83 29.85 -37.48
N ARG A 108 -12.64 30.18 -36.97
CA ARG A 108 -12.31 31.53 -36.50
C ARG A 108 -12.45 32.58 -37.60
N ARG A 109 -12.00 32.28 -38.81
CA ARG A 109 -12.14 33.18 -39.98
C ARG A 109 -13.60 33.44 -40.30
N VAL A 110 -14.41 32.39 -40.45
CA VAL A 110 -15.83 32.54 -40.81
C VAL A 110 -16.62 33.22 -39.68
N LYS A 111 -16.28 32.92 -38.41
CA LYS A 111 -16.86 33.59 -37.25
C LYS A 111 -16.66 35.10 -37.27
N SER A 112 -15.45 35.56 -37.62
CA SER A 112 -15.16 36.99 -37.74
C SER A 112 -15.93 37.64 -38.92
N LEU A 113 -16.01 36.95 -40.07
CA LEU A 113 -16.79 37.42 -41.23
C LEU A 113 -18.30 37.48 -40.96
N ALA A 114 -18.82 36.49 -40.22
CA ALA A 114 -20.22 36.47 -39.82
C ALA A 114 -20.54 37.63 -38.84
N ALA A 115 -19.66 37.93 -37.92
CA ALA A 115 -19.78 39.09 -37.01
C ALA A 115 -19.77 40.43 -37.77
N ALA A 116 -19.06 40.49 -38.90
CA ALA A 116 -19.03 41.65 -39.81
C ALA A 116 -20.18 41.67 -40.82
N GLY A 117 -21.13 40.72 -40.76
CA GLY A 117 -22.24 40.60 -41.71
C GLY A 117 -21.83 40.07 -43.09
N SER A 118 -20.60 39.58 -43.27
CA SER A 118 -20.03 39.14 -44.54
C SER A 118 -20.05 37.64 -44.77
N ALA A 119 -20.62 36.86 -43.86
CA ALA A 119 -20.81 35.42 -44.01
C ALA A 119 -22.18 34.99 -43.51
N SER A 120 -22.74 33.91 -44.09
CA SER A 120 -24.04 33.37 -43.71
C SER A 120 -23.95 32.55 -42.40
N ALA A 121 -25.08 32.49 -41.67
CA ALA A 121 -25.20 31.64 -40.50
C ALA A 121 -24.98 30.15 -40.83
N SER A 122 -25.46 29.70 -42.02
CA SER A 122 -25.28 28.33 -42.48
C SER A 122 -23.79 27.96 -42.68
N LEU A 123 -22.99 28.88 -43.23
CA LEU A 123 -21.54 28.66 -43.37
C LEU A 123 -20.83 28.61 -42.02
N LEU A 124 -21.25 29.45 -41.06
CA LEU A 124 -20.70 29.39 -39.70
C LEU A 124 -21.04 28.07 -39.03
N ASP A 125 -22.27 27.58 -39.18
CA ASP A 125 -22.69 26.29 -38.62
C ASP A 125 -21.99 25.10 -39.29
N GLU A 126 -21.72 25.19 -40.60
CA GLU A 126 -20.88 24.20 -41.30
C GLU A 126 -19.50 24.15 -40.70
N ARG A 127 -18.76 25.26 -40.58
CA ARG A 127 -17.42 25.29 -40.02
C ARG A 127 -17.37 24.86 -38.55
N ARG A 128 -18.45 25.12 -37.80
CA ARG A 128 -18.57 24.61 -36.43
C ARG A 128 -18.72 23.09 -36.39
N ARG A 129 -19.43 22.48 -37.33
CA ARG A 129 -19.53 21.02 -37.46
C ARG A 129 -18.18 20.40 -37.83
N ASP A 130 -17.48 21.02 -38.82
CA ASP A 130 -16.15 20.56 -39.25
C ASP A 130 -15.16 20.55 -38.08
N LEU A 131 -15.15 21.63 -37.29
CA LEU A 131 -14.32 21.73 -36.09
C LEU A 131 -14.64 20.61 -35.09
N ARG A 132 -15.90 20.38 -34.76
CA ARG A 132 -16.31 19.31 -33.84
C ARG A 132 -15.94 17.93 -34.36
N THR A 133 -16.02 17.71 -35.67
CA THR A 133 -15.62 16.45 -36.28
C THR A 133 -14.10 16.23 -36.15
N ALA A 134 -13.31 17.28 -36.37
CA ALA A 134 -11.86 17.21 -36.21
C ALA A 134 -11.44 16.97 -34.75
N GLU A 135 -12.11 17.64 -33.78
CA GLU A 135 -11.91 17.40 -32.33
C GLU A 135 -12.23 15.96 -31.97
N ALA A 136 -13.35 15.42 -32.40
CA ALA A 136 -13.76 14.05 -32.15
C ALA A 136 -12.77 13.01 -32.74
N THR A 137 -12.23 13.29 -33.94
CA THR A 137 -11.25 12.45 -34.60
C THR A 137 -9.95 12.43 -33.81
N LEU A 138 -9.46 13.60 -33.36
CA LEU A 138 -8.27 13.68 -32.51
C LEU A 138 -8.44 12.85 -31.23
N THR A 139 -9.53 13.04 -30.51
CA THR A 139 -9.83 12.30 -29.28
C THR A 139 -9.86 10.77 -29.51
N ALA A 140 -10.40 10.31 -30.64
CA ALA A 140 -10.42 8.89 -30.98
C ALA A 140 -9.00 8.33 -31.18
N ILE A 141 -8.13 9.08 -31.86
CA ILE A 141 -6.74 8.66 -32.10
C ILE A 141 -5.92 8.69 -30.80
N GLU A 142 -6.12 9.70 -29.94
CA GLU A 142 -5.49 9.76 -28.61
C GLU A 142 -5.91 8.56 -27.75
N SER A 143 -7.16 8.13 -27.82
CA SER A 143 -7.64 6.93 -27.13
C SER A 143 -6.97 5.66 -27.67
N GLN A 144 -6.86 5.52 -28.99
CA GLN A 144 -6.16 4.40 -29.62
C GLN A 144 -4.66 4.34 -29.23
N LEU A 145 -4.02 5.49 -29.11
CA LEU A 145 -2.64 5.60 -28.65
C LEU A 145 -2.51 5.20 -27.17
N ALA A 146 -3.48 5.61 -26.35
CA ALA A 146 -3.51 5.24 -24.93
C ALA A 146 -3.67 3.72 -24.71
N ASP A 147 -4.38 3.01 -25.58
CA ASP A 147 -4.57 1.55 -25.53
C ASP A 147 -3.25 0.77 -25.72
N ARG A 148 -2.21 1.41 -26.25
CA ARG A 148 -0.88 0.83 -26.41
C ARG A 148 0.01 0.96 -25.19
N LEU A 149 -0.43 1.69 -24.19
CA LEU A 149 0.26 1.89 -22.93
C LEU A 149 -0.45 1.10 -21.83
N VAL A 150 0.11 -0.01 -21.44
CA VAL A 150 -0.42 -0.83 -20.34
C VAL A 150 0.06 -0.27 -19.03
N LYS A 151 -0.89 0.16 -18.18
CA LYS A 151 -0.61 0.78 -16.88
C LYS A 151 -1.16 -0.06 -15.73
N ALA A 152 -0.54 0.05 -14.56
CA ALA A 152 -1.00 -0.59 -13.34
C ALA A 152 -2.33 0.03 -12.86
N PRO A 153 -3.40 -0.76 -12.65
CA PRO A 153 -4.69 -0.22 -12.20
C PRO A 153 -4.70 0.18 -10.73
N PHE A 154 -3.85 -0.43 -9.92
CA PHE A 154 -3.66 -0.14 -8.48
C PHE A 154 -2.21 -0.41 -8.05
N ALA A 155 -1.85 0.06 -6.88
CA ALA A 155 -0.52 -0.19 -6.31
C ALA A 155 -0.40 -1.64 -5.81
N GLY A 156 0.71 -2.31 -6.15
CA GLY A 156 0.89 -3.70 -5.79
C GLY A 156 2.28 -4.24 -6.13
N VAL A 157 2.36 -5.55 -6.22
CA VAL A 157 3.56 -6.27 -6.67
C VAL A 157 3.20 -7.00 -7.96
N VAL A 158 4.01 -6.80 -8.98
CA VAL A 158 3.85 -7.48 -10.28
C VAL A 158 4.30 -8.93 -10.14
N GLY A 159 3.61 -9.83 -10.81
CA GLY A 159 3.98 -11.25 -10.88
C GLY A 159 5.20 -11.50 -11.77
N LEU A 160 5.44 -12.78 -12.04
CA LEU A 160 6.44 -13.19 -13.03
C LEU A 160 5.90 -12.87 -14.43
N ARG A 161 6.79 -12.39 -15.30
CA ARG A 161 6.46 -12.11 -16.69
C ARG A 161 6.69 -13.36 -17.55
N ASP A 162 5.74 -13.64 -18.41
CA ASP A 162 5.86 -14.73 -19.39
C ASP A 162 6.31 -14.21 -20.78
N ILE A 163 6.63 -12.91 -20.87
CA ILE A 163 7.05 -12.21 -22.10
C ILE A 163 8.43 -11.59 -21.94
N SER A 164 9.18 -11.56 -23.02
CA SER A 164 10.52 -10.98 -23.09
C SER A 164 10.68 -10.13 -24.36
#